data_cb0807367d8391d850796a7a2b4e70b8
#
_entry.id   cb0807367d8391d850796a7a2b4e70b8
#
_cell.length_a   1.000
_cell.length_b   1.000
_cell.length_c   1.000
_cell.angle_alpha   90.00
_cell.angle_beta   90.00
_cell.angle_gamma   90.00
#
_symmetry.space_group_name_H-M   'P 1'
#
loop_
_entity.id
_entity.type
_entity.pdbx_description
1 polymer ?
#
loop_
_entity_poly.entity_id
_entity_poly.type
_entity_poly.pdbx_seq_one_letter_code
_entity_poly.pdbx_strand_id
1 'polypeptide(L)'
;MCQDQNNTTNENCCLANILEVIVKLQERSEKFDCLGDGCDRPFLGPTPATVCYNTRPVTFYHCSSGSLWTFPYTLNGSSDVSSVFRCEHVEGCCATCRVLAPNPDSSTVSSTPYIPTETFFTINLNCVGALRCLPDTFIACS
;
A
#
# COMPACT_ATOMS: atom_id res chain seq x y z
N MET A 1 -16.42 11.50 -18.08
CA MET A 1 -15.32 11.30 -18.39
C MET A 1 -14.46 12.24 -17.85
N CYS A 2 -13.56 11.96 -17.36
CA CYS A 2 -12.80 12.81 -16.81
C CYS A 2 -11.84 13.41 -17.52
N GLN A 3 -12.04 14.00 -18.52
CA GLN A 3 -11.12 14.47 -19.24
C GLN A 3 -10.92 15.84 -19.17
N ASP A 4 -10.15 16.39 -18.97
CA ASP A 4 -9.89 17.61 -18.93
C ASP A 4 -8.70 17.90 -19.46
N GLN A 5 -8.62 18.34 -20.41
CA GLN A 5 -7.59 18.40 -21.11
C GLN A 5 -6.56 19.24 -20.72
N ASN A 6 -6.71 20.03 -19.97
CA ASN A 6 -5.67 20.82 -19.91
C ASN A 6 -4.81 20.58 -18.90
N ASN A 7 -4.61 19.70 -18.73
CA ASN A 7 -3.94 19.61 -17.85
C ASN A 7 -2.90 18.98 -17.40
N THR A 8 -2.78 18.67 -16.49
CA THR A 8 -1.69 18.08 -15.86
C THR A 8 -1.69 16.66 -16.08
N THR A 9 -0.62 15.97 -15.65
CA THR A 9 -0.46 14.61 -15.98
C THR A 9 -1.46 13.73 -15.34
N ASN A 10 -2.08 14.12 -14.21
CA ASN A 10 -2.97 13.21 -13.54
C ASN A 10 -4.41 13.47 -13.82
N GLU A 11 -4.72 14.35 -14.73
CA GLU A 11 -6.09 14.71 -14.87
C GLU A 11 -6.92 13.63 -15.49
N ASN A 12 -6.34 12.79 -16.31
CA ASN A 12 -7.09 11.73 -16.92
C ASN A 12 -6.90 10.42 -16.21
N CYS A 13 -6.36 10.45 -15.01
CA CYS A 13 -6.05 9.24 -14.28
C CYS A 13 -6.51 9.39 -12.86
N CYS A 14 -7.79 9.24 -12.63
CA CYS A 14 -8.34 9.48 -11.31
C CYS A 14 -7.77 8.52 -10.27
N LEU A 15 -7.39 7.31 -10.68
CA LEU A 15 -6.81 6.39 -9.73
C LEU A 15 -5.44 6.87 -9.26
N ALA A 16 -4.70 7.57 -10.13
CA ALA A 16 -3.43 8.11 -9.71
C ALA A 16 -3.60 9.13 -8.60
N ASN A 17 -4.64 9.94 -8.68
CA ASN A 17 -4.86 10.93 -7.64
C ASN A 17 -5.17 10.29 -6.31
N ILE A 18 -5.95 9.21 -6.32
CA ILE A 18 -6.28 8.50 -5.10
C ILE A 18 -5.02 7.86 -4.53
N LEU A 19 -4.22 7.23 -5.37
CA LEU A 19 -3.02 6.57 -4.89
C LEU A 19 -1.99 7.58 -4.37
N GLU A 20 -1.96 8.77 -4.95
CA GLU A 20 -1.06 9.80 -4.43
C GLU A 20 -1.44 10.21 -3.01
N VAL A 21 -2.73 10.28 -2.72
CA VAL A 21 -3.17 10.57 -1.37
C VAL A 21 -2.72 9.46 -0.44
N ILE A 22 -2.87 8.22 -0.87
CA ILE A 22 -2.47 7.08 -0.04
C ILE A 22 -0.96 7.13 0.23
N VAL A 23 -0.16 7.42 -0.80
CA VAL A 23 1.28 7.49 -0.63
C VAL A 23 1.65 8.58 0.38
N LYS A 24 0.99 9.72 0.29
CA LYS A 24 1.28 10.81 1.21
C LYS A 24 0.88 10.47 2.64
N LEU A 25 -0.24 9.78 2.81
CA LEU A 25 -0.63 9.35 4.13
C LEU A 25 0.38 8.37 4.71
N GLN A 26 0.88 7.47 3.88
CA GLN A 26 1.88 6.52 4.33
C GLN A 26 3.19 7.19 4.68
N GLU A 27 3.61 8.16 3.87
CA GLU A 27 4.83 8.89 4.18
C GLU A 27 4.70 9.69 5.47
N ARG A 28 3.53 10.27 5.68
CA ARG A 28 3.34 11.05 6.87
C ARG A 28 3.36 10.17 8.11
N SER A 29 2.79 8.97 8.02
CA SER A 29 2.76 8.10 9.17
C SER A 29 4.14 7.57 9.51
N GLU A 30 5.03 7.48 8.54
CA GLU A 30 6.36 7.01 8.81
C GLU A 30 7.19 8.01 9.60
N LYS A 31 6.74 9.24 9.67
CA LYS A 31 7.46 10.24 10.46
C LYS A 31 7.14 10.15 11.93
N PHE A 32 6.14 9.37 12.31
CA PHE A 32 5.82 9.20 13.70
C PHE A 32 6.41 7.89 14.18
N ASP A 33 7.08 7.95 15.30
CA ASP A 33 7.70 6.76 15.84
C ASP A 33 6.69 6.13 16.77
N CYS A 34 5.88 5.31 16.27
CA CYS A 34 4.86 4.65 17.07
C CYS A 34 5.45 3.67 18.04
N LEU A 35 6.63 3.18 17.76
CA LEU A 35 7.27 2.24 18.64
C LEU A 35 8.25 2.91 19.57
N GLY A 36 8.36 4.22 19.51
CA GLY A 36 9.31 4.93 20.31
C GLY A 36 8.91 4.93 21.75
N ASP A 37 9.87 4.73 22.61
CA ASP A 37 9.61 4.79 24.01
C ASP A 37 10.39 5.92 24.63
N GLY A 38 10.70 6.93 23.89
CA GLY A 38 11.41 8.07 24.40
C GLY A 38 10.51 9.00 25.19
N CYS A 39 11.11 10.04 25.73
CA CYS A 39 10.37 10.97 26.56
C CYS A 39 9.43 11.84 25.77
N ASP A 40 9.57 11.86 24.47
CA ASP A 40 8.75 12.73 23.63
C ASP A 40 7.50 12.03 23.14
N ARG A 41 7.09 10.97 23.78
CA ARG A 41 5.84 10.31 23.37
C ARG A 41 4.69 11.29 23.55
N PRO A 42 3.73 11.27 22.64
CA PRO A 42 2.64 12.25 22.68
C PRO A 42 1.55 11.92 23.68
N PHE A 43 1.76 11.01 24.62
CA PHE A 43 0.76 10.65 25.59
C PHE A 43 1.45 10.29 26.89
N LEU A 44 0.69 10.32 27.97
CA LEU A 44 1.20 9.97 29.28
C LEU A 44 0.69 8.58 29.65
N GLY A 45 1.48 7.91 30.47
CA GLY A 45 1.06 6.63 30.99
C GLY A 45 1.48 5.47 30.09
N PRO A 46 0.97 4.29 30.33
CA PRO A 46 1.34 3.15 29.52
C PRO A 46 0.85 3.33 28.09
N THR A 47 1.51 2.65 27.21
CA THR A 47 1.15 2.73 25.81
C THR A 47 -0.30 2.36 25.64
N PRO A 48 -1.09 3.21 25.04
CA PRO A 48 -2.47 2.86 24.81
C PRO A 48 -2.57 1.75 23.78
N ALA A 49 -3.70 1.15 23.68
CA ALA A 49 -3.92 0.13 22.69
C ALA A 49 -4.03 0.78 21.33
N THR A 50 -3.15 1.65 20.98
CA THR A 50 -3.15 2.34 19.71
C THR A 50 -2.32 1.56 18.75
N VAL A 51 -2.88 1.23 17.64
CA VAL A 51 -2.16 0.53 16.59
C VAL A 51 -1.57 1.57 15.67
N CYS A 52 -0.31 1.41 15.35
CA CYS A 52 0.33 2.31 14.40
C CYS A 52 0.16 1.76 13.02
N TYR A 53 -0.56 2.48 12.21
CA TYR A 53 -0.77 2.07 10.83
C TYR A 53 0.15 2.90 9.94
N ASN A 54 0.83 2.24 9.01
CA ASN A 54 1.68 2.94 8.06
C ASN A 54 1.41 2.52 6.62
N THR A 55 0.41 1.70 6.40
CA THR A 55 0.16 1.17 5.08
C THR A 55 -1.34 1.03 4.84
N ARG A 56 -1.77 1.46 3.68
CA ARG A 56 -3.12 1.17 3.20
C ARG A 56 -2.97 0.22 2.02
N PRO A 57 -3.11 -1.08 2.23
CA PRO A 57 -2.94 -2.03 1.15
C PRO A 57 -4.04 -1.86 0.12
N VAL A 58 -3.72 -2.14 -1.13
CA VAL A 58 -4.68 -2.00 -2.22
C VAL A 58 -4.68 -3.24 -3.08
N THR A 59 -5.79 -3.45 -3.76
CA THR A 59 -5.89 -4.46 -4.80
C THR A 59 -6.39 -3.77 -6.05
N PHE A 60 -6.00 -4.31 -7.19
CA PHE A 60 -6.38 -3.77 -8.48
C PHE A 60 -7.15 -4.81 -9.27
N TYR A 61 -8.03 -4.37 -10.13
CA TYR A 61 -8.78 -5.26 -11.00
C TYR A 61 -8.56 -4.82 -12.44
N HIS A 62 -8.42 -5.78 -13.33
CA HIS A 62 -8.19 -5.50 -14.76
C HIS A 62 -9.37 -4.77 -15.35
N CYS A 63 -9.10 -3.82 -16.21
CA CYS A 63 -10.19 -3.06 -16.78
C CYS A 63 -10.91 -3.85 -17.86
N SER A 64 -10.27 -4.78 -18.50
CA SER A 64 -10.94 -5.51 -19.57
C SER A 64 -11.70 -6.72 -19.06
N SER A 65 -11.16 -7.45 -18.10
CA SER A 65 -11.80 -8.67 -17.66
C SER A 65 -12.45 -8.55 -16.30
N GLY A 66 -12.12 -7.52 -15.54
CA GLY A 66 -12.64 -7.40 -14.20
C GLY A 66 -11.99 -8.35 -13.20
N SER A 67 -10.98 -9.10 -13.63
CA SER A 67 -10.37 -10.06 -12.73
C SER A 67 -9.33 -9.40 -11.84
N LEU A 68 -9.04 -10.05 -10.75
CA LEU A 68 -8.12 -9.53 -9.76
C LEU A 68 -6.71 -9.56 -10.31
N TRP A 69 -5.99 -8.47 -10.11
CA TRP A 69 -4.61 -8.36 -10.58
C TRP A 69 -3.70 -9.06 -9.58
N THR A 70 -2.83 -9.92 -10.07
CA THR A 70 -1.88 -10.61 -9.21
C THR A 70 -0.49 -10.42 -9.77
N PHE A 71 0.50 -10.54 -8.91
CA PHE A 71 1.89 -10.39 -9.33
C PHE A 71 2.74 -11.39 -8.57
N PRO A 72 3.67 -12.04 -9.25
CA PRO A 72 4.51 -13.03 -8.58
C PRO A 72 5.60 -12.40 -7.73
N TYR A 73 5.98 -13.08 -6.69
CA TYR A 73 7.05 -12.64 -5.83
C TYR A 73 7.81 -13.86 -5.33
N THR A 74 9.02 -13.62 -4.86
CA THR A 74 9.84 -14.66 -4.26
C THR A 74 10.16 -14.23 -2.85
N LEU A 75 9.97 -15.14 -1.90
CA LEU A 75 10.24 -14.84 -0.52
C LEU A 75 10.83 -16.07 0.11
N ASN A 76 12.03 -15.95 0.70
CA ASN A 76 12.70 -17.07 1.35
C ASN A 76 12.86 -18.26 0.45
N GLY A 77 13.16 -18.01 -0.80
CA GLY A 77 13.37 -19.11 -1.75
C GLY A 77 12.12 -19.69 -2.34
N SER A 78 10.95 -19.25 -1.90
CA SER A 78 9.70 -19.75 -2.45
C SER A 78 9.05 -18.71 -3.34
N SER A 79 8.43 -19.15 -4.39
CA SER A 79 7.73 -18.26 -5.31
C SER A 79 6.24 -18.43 -5.16
N ASP A 80 5.52 -17.33 -5.21
CA ASP A 80 4.08 -17.37 -5.08
C ASP A 80 3.54 -16.12 -5.75
N VAL A 81 2.24 -15.91 -5.72
CA VAL A 81 1.62 -14.70 -6.28
C VAL A 81 0.79 -14.05 -5.19
N SER A 82 0.66 -12.75 -5.30
CA SER A 82 -0.13 -11.99 -4.35
C SER A 82 -0.98 -10.99 -5.11
N SER A 83 -2.08 -10.62 -4.52
CA SER A 83 -2.94 -9.58 -5.06
C SER A 83 -2.98 -8.36 -4.15
N VAL A 84 -2.15 -8.31 -3.13
CA VAL A 84 -2.15 -7.22 -2.16
C VAL A 84 -0.86 -6.45 -2.32
N PHE A 85 -0.98 -5.13 -2.46
CA PHE A 85 0.17 -4.30 -2.77
C PHE A 85 0.19 -3.05 -1.91
N ARG A 86 1.38 -2.50 -1.73
CA ARG A 86 1.56 -1.21 -1.08
C ARG A 86 2.08 -0.25 -2.13
N CYS A 87 1.35 0.81 -2.38
CA CYS A 87 1.78 1.79 -3.38
C CYS A 87 2.89 2.63 -2.78
N GLU A 88 4.03 2.69 -3.47
CA GLU A 88 5.18 3.39 -2.96
C GLU A 88 5.38 4.73 -3.67
N HIS A 89 4.97 4.82 -4.91
CA HIS A 89 5.24 6.04 -5.68
C HIS A 89 4.27 6.11 -6.86
N VAL A 90 3.84 7.31 -7.18
CA VAL A 90 2.96 7.53 -8.31
C VAL A 90 3.57 8.63 -9.17
N GLU A 91 3.63 8.38 -10.46
CA GLU A 91 4.13 9.36 -11.37
C GLU A 91 3.27 9.31 -12.62
N GLY A 92 2.55 10.38 -12.90
CA GLY A 92 1.63 10.39 -14.04
C GLY A 92 0.53 9.37 -13.80
N CYS A 93 0.36 8.49 -14.76
CA CYS A 93 -0.63 7.45 -14.64
C CYS A 93 0.02 6.09 -14.40
N CYS A 94 1.19 6.09 -13.78
CA CYS A 94 1.90 4.88 -13.44
C CYS A 94 2.17 4.85 -11.95
N ALA A 95 2.06 3.69 -11.34
CA ALA A 95 2.30 3.54 -9.94
C ALA A 95 3.31 2.43 -9.71
N THR A 96 4.23 2.67 -8.79
CA THR A 96 5.18 1.65 -8.38
C THR A 96 4.69 1.06 -7.09
N CYS A 97 4.54 -0.25 -7.07
CA CYS A 97 3.96 -0.94 -5.94
C CYS A 97 4.88 -2.02 -5.44
N ARG A 98 4.86 -2.22 -4.15
CA ARG A 98 5.57 -3.32 -3.51
C ARG A 98 4.58 -4.44 -3.28
N VAL A 99 4.97 -5.65 -3.57
CA VAL A 99 4.11 -6.80 -3.36
C VAL A 99 4.14 -7.19 -1.89
N LEU A 100 2.98 -7.39 -1.30
CA LEU A 100 2.87 -7.80 0.09
C LEU A 100 2.48 -9.26 0.14
N ALA A 101 3.17 -10.01 0.97
CA ALA A 101 2.89 -11.43 1.13
C ALA A 101 2.09 -11.65 2.41
N PRO A 102 1.30 -12.71 2.49
CA PRO A 102 0.64 -13.02 3.74
C PRO A 102 1.66 -13.32 4.83
N ASN A 103 1.38 -12.86 6.03
CA ASN A 103 2.28 -13.10 7.14
C ASN A 103 1.95 -14.48 7.71
N PRO A 104 2.89 -15.44 7.65
CA PRO A 104 2.59 -16.77 8.15
C PRO A 104 2.36 -16.81 9.64
N ASP A 105 2.82 -15.80 10.37
CA ASP A 105 2.64 -15.77 11.79
C ASP A 105 1.47 -14.91 12.22
N SER A 106 0.61 -14.56 11.30
CA SER A 106 -0.46 -13.62 11.63
C SER A 106 -1.47 -14.19 12.60
N SER A 107 -1.46 -15.49 12.82
CA SER A 107 -2.45 -16.06 13.70
C SER A 107 -2.18 -15.72 15.15
N THR A 108 -0.98 -15.31 15.50
CA THR A 108 -0.67 -15.06 16.88
C THR A 108 -0.90 -13.63 17.28
N VAL A 109 -0.55 -12.69 16.45
CA VAL A 109 -0.75 -11.30 16.76
C VAL A 109 -1.23 -10.64 15.52
N SER A 110 -2.41 -10.24 15.51
CA SER A 110 -3.02 -9.89 14.30
C SER A 110 -2.73 -8.56 13.76
N SER A 111 -1.86 -7.80 14.30
CA SER A 111 -1.67 -6.44 13.82
C SER A 111 -0.90 -6.37 12.51
N THR A 112 -0.28 -7.45 12.04
CA THR A 112 0.49 -7.40 10.82
C THR A 112 0.12 -8.58 9.94
N PRO A 113 -1.00 -8.48 9.21
CA PRO A 113 -1.42 -9.61 8.39
C PRO A 113 -0.56 -9.82 7.16
N TYR A 114 0.29 -8.85 6.81
CA TYR A 114 1.13 -8.95 5.63
C TYR A 114 2.57 -8.65 5.99
N ILE A 115 3.49 -9.17 5.19
CA ILE A 115 4.90 -8.79 5.29
C ILE A 115 5.35 -8.24 3.95
N PRO A 116 6.31 -7.33 3.94
CA PRO A 116 6.77 -6.76 2.69
C PRO A 116 7.71 -7.72 2.00
N THR A 117 7.67 -7.72 0.69
CA THR A 117 8.66 -8.44 -0.10
C THR A 117 9.56 -7.43 -0.79
N GLU A 118 10.61 -7.92 -1.41
CA GLU A 118 11.50 -7.07 -2.16
C GLU A 118 11.06 -6.96 -3.62
N THR A 119 9.89 -7.41 -3.94
CA THR A 119 9.40 -7.37 -5.30
C THR A 119 8.58 -6.13 -5.51
N PHE A 120 8.97 -5.35 -6.51
CA PHE A 120 8.26 -4.14 -6.89
C PHE A 120 7.86 -4.26 -8.35
N PHE A 121 6.81 -3.57 -8.73
CA PHE A 121 6.44 -3.50 -10.14
C PHE A 121 5.78 -2.16 -10.40
N THR A 122 5.78 -1.76 -11.65
CA THR A 122 5.12 -0.54 -12.07
C THR A 122 3.90 -0.93 -12.87
N ILE A 123 2.77 -0.37 -12.47
CA ILE A 123 1.52 -0.70 -13.13
C ILE A 123 0.99 0.52 -13.87
N ASN A 124 0.47 0.28 -15.06
CA ASN A 124 -0.15 1.33 -15.85
C ASN A 124 -1.59 1.44 -15.40
N LEU A 125 -1.92 2.55 -14.77
CA LEU A 125 -3.24 2.70 -14.19
C LEU A 125 -4.33 2.82 -15.24
N ASN A 126 -3.96 3.04 -16.49
CA ASN A 126 -4.94 3.00 -17.56
C ASN A 126 -5.47 1.59 -17.80
N CYS A 127 -4.77 0.58 -17.33
CA CYS A 127 -5.23 -0.79 -17.47
C CYS A 127 -5.99 -1.28 -16.25
N VAL A 128 -6.21 -0.42 -15.28
CA VAL A 128 -6.89 -0.79 -14.05
C VAL A 128 -8.30 -0.27 -14.10
N GLY A 129 -9.25 -1.14 -13.96
CA GLY A 129 -10.66 -0.75 -14.00
C GLY A 129 -11.21 -0.45 -12.63
N ALA A 130 -10.65 -1.00 -11.57
CA ALA A 130 -11.11 -0.77 -10.23
C ALA A 130 -9.97 -0.88 -9.24
N LEU A 131 -10.05 -0.09 -8.19
CA LEU A 131 -9.08 -0.09 -7.12
C LEU A 131 -9.86 -0.30 -5.83
N ARG A 132 -9.39 -1.19 -4.99
CA ARG A 132 -10.03 -1.41 -3.71
C ARG A 132 -8.99 -1.24 -2.63
N CYS A 133 -9.34 -0.49 -1.60
CA CYS A 133 -8.47 -0.32 -0.45
C CYS A 133 -8.86 -1.33 0.62
N LEU A 134 -7.86 -1.97 1.18
CA LEU A 134 -8.06 -2.90 2.27
C LEU A 134 -7.84 -2.17 3.59
N PRO A 135 -8.20 -2.78 4.72
CA PRO A 135 -8.02 -2.08 5.99
C PRO A 135 -6.57 -1.70 6.24
N ASP A 136 -6.38 -0.54 6.80
CA ASP A 136 -5.04 -0.05 7.10
C ASP A 136 -4.33 -1.00 8.04
N THR A 137 -3.03 -1.09 7.90
CA THR A 137 -2.26 -2.03 8.69
C THR A 137 -0.84 -1.50 8.89
N PHE A 138 -0.06 -2.23 9.64
CA PHE A 138 1.33 -1.89 9.87
C PHE A 138 2.19 -2.88 9.11
N ILE A 139 3.16 -2.38 8.35
CA ILE A 139 4.13 -3.19 7.64
C ILE A 139 5.50 -2.78 8.14
N ALA A 140 6.25 -3.73 8.63
CA ALA A 140 7.58 -3.44 9.13
C ALA A 140 8.55 -3.47 7.96
N CYS A 141 8.84 -2.31 7.43
CA CYS A 141 9.80 -2.22 6.35
C CYS A 141 11.14 -1.93 6.92
N SER A 142 12.07 -2.65 6.58
CA SER A 142 13.42 -2.40 7.09
C SER A 142 14.35 -1.97 5.98
#